data_ac5eb055433904e84fe39ea9dbf0a701
#
_entry.id   ac5eb055433904e84fe39ea9dbf0a701
#
_cell.length_a   1.000
_cell.length_b   1.000
_cell.length_c   1.000
_cell.angle_alpha   90.00
_cell.angle_beta   90.00
_cell.angle_gamma   90.00
#
_symmetry.space_group_name_H-M   'P 1'
#
loop_
_entity.id
_entity.type
_entity.pdbx_description
1 polymer ?
#
loop_
_entity_poly.entity_id
_entity_poly.type
_entity_poly.pdbx_seq_one_letter_code
_entity_poly.pdbx_strand_id
1 'polypeptide(L)'
;SKAPFQVGVTMSKRVLVILGHPGTDSFCGALADSYVEAAKSANHDVRVMQLGTLRFDPVLHEGYRQIQALEPDLLNAQADILWAEHLVLVYPIWWGGIPALMKGFFDRILLPGFAFQYRKGKAFPDKLLKGRSAHLLVTMDTPPWYYKWVYRMPGLHQIRKTTLAFCGIKPLATLTFGPILDATPAQKTTWLQQARALANR
;
A
#
# COMPACT_ATOMS: atom_id res chain seq x y z
N SER A 1 -26.07 39.41 3.49
CA SER A 1 -25.01 39.05 2.54
C SER A 1 -24.40 37.74 3.03
N LYS A 2 -24.76 36.59 2.42
CA LYS A 2 -24.18 35.27 2.72
C LYS A 2 -22.93 35.13 1.85
N ALA A 3 -21.79 34.93 2.51
CA ALA A 3 -20.53 34.61 1.84
C ALA A 3 -20.67 33.32 1.02
N PRO A 4 -20.07 33.22 -0.19
CA PRO A 4 -20.14 32.01 -0.97
C PRO A 4 -19.35 30.88 -0.30
N PHE A 5 -19.95 29.69 -0.27
CA PHE A 5 -19.29 28.44 0.10
C PHE A 5 -18.04 28.27 -0.80
N GLN A 6 -16.86 28.41 -0.23
CA GLN A 6 -15.64 27.97 -0.91
C GLN A 6 -15.68 26.45 -0.98
N VAL A 7 -15.98 25.92 -2.15
CA VAL A 7 -15.70 24.52 -2.51
C VAL A 7 -14.19 24.41 -2.48
N GLY A 8 -13.67 23.74 -1.46
CA GLY A 8 -12.24 23.47 -1.38
C GLY A 8 -11.81 22.68 -2.61
N VAL A 9 -11.06 23.30 -3.51
CA VAL A 9 -10.45 22.62 -4.64
C VAL A 9 -9.47 21.61 -4.08
N THR A 10 -9.87 20.35 -4.05
CA THR A 10 -8.97 19.25 -3.70
C THR A 10 -7.89 19.21 -4.78
N MET A 11 -6.65 19.51 -4.40
CA MET A 11 -5.54 19.48 -5.36
C MET A 11 -5.38 18.06 -5.91
N SER A 12 -5.29 17.95 -7.24
CA SER A 12 -5.02 16.68 -7.91
C SER A 12 -3.71 16.08 -7.41
N LYS A 13 -3.71 14.77 -7.09
CA LYS A 13 -2.53 14.01 -6.65
C LYS A 13 -2.25 12.87 -7.62
N ARG A 14 -0.98 12.49 -7.70
CA ARG A 14 -0.56 11.26 -8.36
C ARG A 14 -0.66 10.10 -7.38
N VAL A 15 -1.60 9.21 -7.62
CA VAL A 15 -1.95 8.09 -6.73
C VAL A 15 -1.55 6.77 -7.38
N LEU A 16 -0.77 5.97 -6.67
CA LEU A 16 -0.43 4.61 -7.08
C LEU A 16 -1.14 3.60 -6.18
N VAL A 17 -2.06 2.84 -6.75
CA VAL A 17 -2.75 1.75 -6.04
C VAL A 17 -2.02 0.45 -6.30
N ILE A 18 -1.53 -0.19 -5.24
CA ILE A 18 -0.78 -1.45 -5.28
C ILE A 18 -1.66 -2.55 -4.70
N LEU A 19 -2.08 -3.49 -5.56
CA LEU A 19 -2.80 -4.69 -5.14
C LEU A 19 -1.81 -5.78 -4.78
N GLY A 20 -1.70 -6.06 -3.47
CA GLY A 20 -0.79 -7.08 -2.91
C GLY A 20 -1.38 -8.49 -2.85
N HIS A 21 -2.58 -8.72 -3.39
CA HIS A 21 -3.16 -10.05 -3.57
C HIS A 21 -2.71 -10.64 -4.91
N PRO A 22 -2.36 -11.94 -5.00
CA PRO A 22 -1.90 -12.55 -6.25
C PRO A 22 -3.00 -12.60 -7.33
N GLY A 23 -4.27 -12.72 -6.94
CA GLY A 23 -5.40 -12.71 -7.87
C GLY A 23 -6.19 -11.41 -7.81
N THR A 24 -6.64 -10.96 -8.96
CA THR A 24 -7.52 -9.77 -9.09
C THR A 24 -8.98 -10.09 -8.74
N ASP A 25 -9.40 -11.32 -8.95
CA ASP A 25 -10.73 -11.82 -8.57
C ASP A 25 -10.76 -12.15 -7.07
N SER A 26 -10.71 -11.10 -6.27
CA SER A 26 -10.68 -11.16 -4.80
C SER A 26 -11.36 -9.94 -4.20
N PHE A 27 -11.72 -10.00 -2.92
CA PHE A 27 -12.26 -8.82 -2.25
C PHE A 27 -11.23 -7.69 -2.13
N CYS A 28 -9.93 -8.00 -2.07
CA CYS A 28 -8.87 -7.00 -2.20
C CYS A 28 -8.93 -6.30 -3.57
N GLY A 29 -9.15 -7.05 -4.65
CA GLY A 29 -9.36 -6.48 -5.98
C GLY A 29 -10.56 -5.53 -6.02
N ALA A 30 -11.71 -5.94 -5.49
CA ALA A 30 -12.91 -5.10 -5.42
C ALA A 30 -12.70 -3.82 -4.59
N LEU A 31 -11.94 -3.89 -3.48
CA LEU A 31 -11.56 -2.71 -2.69
C LEU A 31 -10.64 -1.77 -3.46
N ALA A 32 -9.66 -2.33 -4.19
CA ALA A 32 -8.76 -1.54 -5.03
C ALA A 32 -9.53 -0.81 -6.13
N ASP A 33 -10.42 -1.51 -6.84
CA ASP A 33 -11.26 -0.92 -7.90
C ASP A 33 -12.15 0.19 -7.36
N SER A 34 -12.82 -0.04 -6.22
CA SER A 34 -13.64 0.97 -5.56
C SER A 34 -12.86 2.23 -5.18
N TYR A 35 -11.62 2.07 -4.68
CA TYR A 35 -10.75 3.19 -4.38
C TYR A 35 -10.32 3.93 -5.65
N VAL A 36 -9.90 3.20 -6.69
CA VAL A 36 -9.48 3.75 -7.99
C VAL A 36 -10.58 4.59 -8.63
N GLU A 37 -11.81 4.08 -8.69
CA GLU A 37 -12.96 4.81 -9.24
C GLU A 37 -13.20 6.12 -8.49
N ALA A 38 -13.19 6.09 -7.16
CA ALA A 38 -13.41 7.27 -6.34
C ALA A 38 -12.26 8.29 -6.49
N ALA A 39 -11.00 7.84 -6.51
CA ALA A 39 -9.85 8.71 -6.71
C ALA A 39 -9.87 9.38 -8.09
N LYS A 40 -10.22 8.65 -9.15
CA LYS A 40 -10.40 9.22 -10.50
C LYS A 40 -11.56 10.23 -10.53
N SER A 41 -12.68 9.93 -9.88
CA SER A 41 -13.83 10.85 -9.77
C SER A 41 -13.48 12.14 -9.00
N ALA A 42 -12.50 12.07 -8.10
CA ALA A 42 -11.94 13.23 -7.39
C ALA A 42 -10.82 13.95 -8.19
N ASN A 43 -10.67 13.66 -9.48
CA ASN A 43 -9.68 14.22 -10.40
C ASN A 43 -8.21 13.94 -10.02
N HIS A 44 -7.93 12.82 -9.34
CA HIS A 44 -6.57 12.35 -9.16
C HIS A 44 -6.05 11.64 -10.40
N ASP A 45 -4.75 11.72 -10.65
CA ASP A 45 -4.06 10.89 -11.65
C ASP A 45 -3.72 9.55 -11.00
N VAL A 46 -4.30 8.44 -11.50
CA VAL A 46 -4.23 7.14 -10.83
C VAL A 46 -3.58 6.10 -11.71
N ARG A 47 -2.54 5.46 -11.17
CA ARG A 47 -1.94 4.22 -11.71
C ARG A 47 -2.28 3.05 -10.82
N VAL A 48 -2.37 1.86 -11.42
CA VAL A 48 -2.64 0.61 -10.72
C VAL A 48 -1.51 -0.38 -10.98
N MET A 49 -1.00 -0.97 -9.90
CA MET A 49 0.02 -2.00 -9.94
C MET A 49 -0.54 -3.26 -9.28
N GLN A 50 -0.69 -4.32 -10.07
CA GLN A 50 -1.17 -5.63 -9.60
C GLN A 50 0.02 -6.57 -9.44
N LEU A 51 0.45 -6.83 -8.20
CA LEU A 51 1.67 -7.61 -7.95
C LEU A 51 1.59 -9.03 -8.52
N GLY A 52 0.39 -9.62 -8.57
CA GLY A 52 0.19 -10.95 -9.12
C GLY A 52 0.43 -11.07 -10.64
N THR A 53 0.49 -9.95 -11.37
CA THR A 53 0.74 -9.95 -12.82
C THR A 53 2.19 -9.60 -13.16
N LEU A 54 2.97 -9.13 -12.20
CA LEU A 54 4.38 -8.77 -12.42
C LEU A 54 5.23 -10.03 -12.58
N ARG A 55 6.18 -9.96 -13.49
CA ARG A 55 7.16 -11.02 -13.75
C ARG A 55 8.47 -10.68 -13.07
N PHE A 56 8.69 -11.27 -11.90
CA PHE A 56 9.92 -11.11 -11.13
C PHE A 56 10.13 -12.29 -10.19
N ASP A 57 11.36 -12.52 -9.80
CA ASP A 57 11.71 -13.45 -8.73
C ASP A 57 11.55 -12.76 -7.37
N PRO A 58 10.63 -13.20 -6.48
CA PRO A 58 10.44 -12.58 -5.18
C PRO A 58 11.56 -12.87 -4.18
N VAL A 59 12.48 -13.79 -4.50
CA VAL A 59 13.56 -14.19 -3.59
C VAL A 59 14.79 -13.32 -3.81
N LEU A 60 15.30 -12.74 -2.74
CA LEU A 60 16.59 -12.05 -2.72
C LEU A 60 17.69 -13.08 -2.39
N HIS A 61 18.18 -13.83 -3.40
CA HIS A 61 19.02 -15.02 -3.24
C HIS A 61 20.32 -14.77 -2.48
N GLU A 62 21.00 -13.66 -2.77
CA GLU A 62 22.25 -13.31 -2.10
C GLU A 62 22.09 -12.32 -0.93
N GLY A 63 20.85 -12.05 -0.55
CA GLY A 63 20.57 -10.98 0.41
C GLY A 63 21.12 -9.64 -0.09
N TYR A 64 21.78 -8.89 0.77
CA TYR A 64 22.40 -7.60 0.42
C TYR A 64 23.90 -7.73 0.14
N ARG A 65 24.46 -8.95 0.00
CA ARG A 65 25.88 -9.18 -0.27
C ARG A 65 26.26 -8.88 -1.72
N GLN A 66 25.35 -9.16 -2.63
CA GLN A 66 25.52 -8.91 -4.07
C GLN A 66 24.28 -8.21 -4.62
N ILE A 67 24.50 -7.37 -5.63
CA ILE A 67 23.40 -6.71 -6.33
C ILE A 67 22.72 -7.75 -7.22
N GLN A 68 21.46 -8.03 -6.94
CA GLN A 68 20.57 -8.80 -7.81
C GLN A 68 19.87 -7.83 -8.76
N ALA A 69 20.13 -7.98 -10.06
CA ALA A 69 19.52 -7.12 -11.07
C ALA A 69 17.97 -7.12 -10.95
N LEU A 70 17.39 -5.96 -11.17
CA LEU A 70 15.94 -5.83 -11.20
C LEU A 70 15.41 -6.19 -12.59
N GLU A 71 14.37 -7.01 -12.61
CA GLU A 71 13.59 -7.31 -13.81
C GLU A 71 12.89 -6.02 -14.32
N PRO A 72 12.54 -5.94 -15.61
CA PRO A 72 11.87 -4.78 -16.18
C PRO A 72 10.63 -4.33 -15.42
N ASP A 73 9.82 -5.28 -14.93
CA ASP A 73 8.62 -4.96 -14.16
C ASP A 73 8.95 -4.31 -12.81
N LEU A 74 10.05 -4.71 -12.15
CA LEU A 74 10.51 -4.07 -10.92
C LEU A 74 11.11 -2.68 -11.15
N LEU A 75 11.79 -2.46 -12.28
CA LEU A 75 12.27 -1.13 -12.68
C LEU A 75 11.08 -0.19 -12.93
N ASN A 76 10.04 -0.67 -13.63
CA ASN A 76 8.80 0.09 -13.83
C ASN A 76 8.10 0.37 -12.51
N ALA A 77 8.08 -0.60 -11.59
CA ALA A 77 7.50 -0.42 -10.26
C ALA A 77 8.23 0.67 -9.46
N GLN A 78 9.56 0.71 -9.51
CA GLN A 78 10.33 1.80 -8.89
C GLN A 78 9.99 3.16 -9.51
N ALA A 79 9.88 3.23 -10.84
CA ALA A 79 9.50 4.45 -11.55
C ALA A 79 8.09 4.93 -11.14
N ASP A 80 7.12 4.02 -11.02
CA ASP A 80 5.76 4.34 -10.56
C ASP A 80 5.73 4.83 -9.10
N ILE A 81 6.53 4.24 -8.21
CA ILE A 81 6.67 4.70 -6.83
C ILE A 81 7.28 6.11 -6.78
N LEU A 82 8.28 6.39 -7.61
CA LEU A 82 8.88 7.73 -7.69
C LEU A 82 7.90 8.77 -8.26
N TRP A 83 7.08 8.38 -9.21
CA TRP A 83 6.04 9.22 -9.80
C TRP A 83 4.94 9.57 -8.78
N ALA A 84 4.58 8.63 -7.90
CA ALA A 84 3.46 8.78 -6.97
C ALA A 84 3.77 9.77 -5.83
N GLU A 85 2.76 10.54 -5.44
CA GLU A 85 2.72 11.34 -4.21
C GLU A 85 1.99 10.61 -3.09
N HIS A 86 1.09 9.71 -3.48
CA HIS A 86 0.28 8.92 -2.56
C HIS A 86 0.22 7.46 -3.00
N LEU A 87 0.51 6.55 -2.07
CA LEU A 87 0.44 5.12 -2.28
C LEU A 87 -0.81 4.55 -1.60
N VAL A 88 -1.45 3.58 -2.23
CA VAL A 88 -2.55 2.83 -1.63
C VAL A 88 -2.18 1.36 -1.66
N LEU A 89 -2.01 0.74 -0.50
CA LEU A 89 -1.69 -0.66 -0.39
C LEU A 89 -2.95 -1.45 -0.05
N VAL A 90 -3.35 -2.37 -0.93
CA VAL A 90 -4.53 -3.22 -0.76
C VAL A 90 -4.10 -4.67 -0.69
N TYR A 91 -4.22 -5.32 0.47
CA TYR A 91 -3.67 -6.65 0.67
C TYR A 91 -4.35 -7.42 1.80
N PRO A 92 -4.32 -8.77 1.77
CA PRO A 92 -4.80 -9.59 2.87
C PRO A 92 -3.74 -9.77 3.95
N ILE A 93 -4.18 -10.02 5.18
CA ILE A 93 -3.32 -10.58 6.24
C ILE A 93 -3.37 -12.10 6.14
N TRP A 94 -2.22 -12.70 5.87
CA TRP A 94 -2.00 -14.14 5.89
C TRP A 94 -0.94 -14.48 6.95
N TRP A 95 -1.25 -15.43 7.84
CA TRP A 95 -0.35 -15.79 8.93
C TRP A 95 0.12 -14.59 9.78
N GLY A 96 -0.80 -13.66 10.03
CA GLY A 96 -0.53 -12.45 10.82
C GLY A 96 0.27 -11.36 10.10
N GLY A 97 0.76 -11.62 8.89
CA GLY A 97 1.62 -10.73 8.10
C GLY A 97 1.10 -10.45 6.70
N ILE A 98 1.95 -9.83 5.88
CA ILE A 98 1.68 -9.57 4.47
C ILE A 98 1.92 -10.83 3.64
N PRO A 99 1.29 -10.98 2.45
CA PRO A 99 1.55 -12.09 1.55
C PRO A 99 3.03 -12.19 1.15
N ALA A 100 3.52 -13.43 0.95
CA ALA A 100 4.91 -13.67 0.52
C ALA A 100 5.26 -12.91 -0.77
N LEU A 101 4.34 -12.85 -1.74
CA LEU A 101 4.50 -12.06 -2.96
C LEU A 101 4.78 -10.59 -2.66
N MET A 102 4.02 -9.99 -1.76
CA MET A 102 4.17 -8.57 -1.38
C MET A 102 5.45 -8.35 -0.57
N LYS A 103 5.83 -9.30 0.30
CA LYS A 103 7.08 -9.22 1.04
C LYS A 103 8.28 -9.31 0.10
N GLY A 104 8.28 -10.29 -0.82
CA GLY A 104 9.32 -10.44 -1.83
C GLY A 104 9.42 -9.20 -2.74
N PHE A 105 8.29 -8.64 -3.15
CA PHE A 105 8.28 -7.38 -3.90
C PHE A 105 9.01 -6.27 -3.15
N PHE A 106 8.72 -6.03 -1.87
CA PHE A 106 9.41 -5.02 -1.10
C PHE A 106 10.90 -5.34 -0.87
N ASP A 107 11.25 -6.60 -0.63
CA ASP A 107 12.65 -7.01 -0.49
C ASP A 107 13.46 -6.73 -1.74
N ARG A 108 12.84 -6.89 -2.92
CA ARG A 108 13.48 -6.70 -4.20
C ARG A 108 13.58 -5.22 -4.62
N ILE A 109 12.60 -4.37 -4.29
CA ILE A 109 12.57 -2.99 -4.80
C ILE A 109 13.06 -1.94 -3.80
N LEU A 110 12.92 -2.15 -2.48
CA LEU A 110 13.29 -1.15 -1.47
C LEU A 110 14.79 -1.24 -1.12
N LEU A 111 15.61 -0.97 -2.12
CA LEU A 111 17.05 -1.12 -2.06
C LEU A 111 17.75 0.17 -1.59
N PRO A 112 19.02 0.07 -1.09
CA PRO A 112 19.88 1.23 -0.91
C PRO A 112 20.04 2.02 -2.21
N GLY A 113 20.03 3.35 -2.11
CA GLY A 113 20.06 4.25 -3.27
C GLY A 113 18.70 4.53 -3.90
N PHE A 114 17.67 3.72 -3.63
CA PHE A 114 16.29 3.96 -4.06
C PHE A 114 15.37 4.37 -2.89
N ALA A 115 15.28 3.55 -1.85
CA ALA A 115 14.36 3.77 -0.74
C ALA A 115 15.04 4.43 0.47
N PHE A 116 16.30 4.14 0.67
CA PHE A 116 17.12 4.67 1.75
C PHE A 116 18.60 4.70 1.37
N GLN A 117 19.41 5.44 2.15
CA GLN A 117 20.86 5.50 1.96
C GLN A 117 21.57 5.60 3.30
N TYR A 118 22.45 4.65 3.59
CA TYR A 118 23.35 4.74 4.73
C TYR A 118 24.46 5.76 4.46
N ARG A 119 24.80 6.58 5.45
CA ARG A 119 25.92 7.50 5.40
C ARG A 119 26.89 7.22 6.53
N LYS A 120 28.18 7.26 6.21
CA LYS A 120 29.25 7.11 7.22
C LYS A 120 29.08 8.13 8.34
N GLY A 121 29.11 7.67 9.59
CA GLY A 121 28.97 8.53 10.78
C GLY A 121 27.53 8.89 11.19
N LYS A 122 26.50 8.39 10.49
CA LYS A 122 25.11 8.54 10.92
C LYS A 122 24.55 7.23 11.45
N ALA A 123 23.82 7.29 12.57
CA ALA A 123 23.17 6.11 13.16
C ALA A 123 21.97 5.62 12.36
N PHE A 124 21.30 6.50 11.62
CA PHE A 124 20.11 6.19 10.83
C PHE A 124 20.31 6.55 9.35
N PRO A 125 19.76 5.76 8.42
CA PRO A 125 19.86 6.07 7.00
C PRO A 125 19.04 7.31 6.62
N ASP A 126 19.44 7.96 5.54
CA ASP A 126 18.60 8.96 4.89
C ASP A 126 17.41 8.24 4.22
N LYS A 127 16.21 8.80 4.39
CA LYS A 127 14.98 8.28 3.82
C LYS A 127 14.76 8.93 2.46
N LEU A 128 14.78 8.15 1.39
CA LEU A 128 14.76 8.68 0.02
C LEU A 128 13.35 8.84 -0.56
N LEU A 129 12.34 8.21 0.04
CA LEU A 129 10.94 8.30 -0.40
C LEU A 129 10.11 9.31 0.43
N LYS A 130 10.75 10.29 1.05
CA LYS A 130 10.09 11.38 1.78
C LYS A 130 9.13 12.18 0.90
N GLY A 131 8.13 12.80 1.55
CA GLY A 131 7.11 13.61 0.87
C GLY A 131 5.92 12.80 0.37
N ARG A 132 6.01 11.47 0.41
CA ARG A 132 4.91 10.57 0.03
C ARG A 132 4.08 10.19 1.24
N SER A 133 2.80 9.94 0.99
CA SER A 133 1.87 9.40 1.99
C SER A 133 1.30 8.06 1.54
N ALA A 134 0.65 7.34 2.46
CA ALA A 134 0.02 6.06 2.14
C ALA A 134 -1.31 5.85 2.87
N HIS A 135 -2.25 5.18 2.18
CA HIS A 135 -3.42 4.52 2.76
C HIS A 135 -3.24 3.00 2.69
N LEU A 136 -3.78 2.30 3.68
CA LEU A 136 -3.77 0.84 3.73
C LEU A 136 -5.21 0.33 3.83
N LEU A 137 -5.57 -0.57 2.92
CA LEU A 137 -6.84 -1.30 2.89
C LEU A 137 -6.50 -2.78 3.10
N VAL A 138 -6.89 -3.31 4.25
CA VAL A 138 -6.35 -4.61 4.72
C VAL A 138 -7.48 -5.56 5.02
N THR A 139 -7.51 -6.71 4.36
CA THR A 139 -8.50 -7.76 4.59
C THR A 139 -7.94 -8.86 5.47
N MET A 140 -8.81 -9.54 6.22
CA MET A 140 -8.43 -10.68 7.06
C MET A 140 -9.65 -11.54 7.39
N ASP A 141 -9.42 -12.81 7.71
CA ASP A 141 -10.46 -13.69 8.23
C ASP A 141 -10.48 -13.74 9.77
N THR A 142 -9.37 -13.42 10.42
CA THR A 142 -9.34 -13.15 11.85
C THR A 142 -10.20 -11.92 12.15
N PRO A 143 -11.08 -11.93 13.17
CA PRO A 143 -11.79 -10.74 13.56
C PRO A 143 -10.83 -9.57 13.84
N PRO A 144 -11.05 -8.36 13.28
CA PRO A 144 -10.12 -7.24 13.41
C PRO A 144 -9.79 -6.86 14.86
N TRP A 145 -10.75 -7.00 15.79
CA TRP A 145 -10.51 -6.76 17.20
C TRP A 145 -9.54 -7.77 17.83
N TYR A 146 -9.63 -9.07 17.43
CA TYR A 146 -8.72 -10.12 17.90
C TYR A 146 -7.30 -9.88 17.34
N TYR A 147 -7.19 -9.59 16.04
CA TYR A 147 -5.93 -9.22 15.41
C TYR A 147 -5.28 -8.01 16.09
N LYS A 148 -6.10 -7.01 16.48
CA LYS A 148 -5.62 -5.80 17.16
C LYS A 148 -5.14 -6.08 18.58
N TRP A 149 -5.95 -6.72 19.39
CA TRP A 149 -5.69 -6.80 20.83
C TRP A 149 -4.89 -8.03 21.25
N VAL A 150 -5.10 -9.18 20.58
CA VAL A 150 -4.42 -10.43 20.90
C VAL A 150 -3.13 -10.56 20.12
N TYR A 151 -3.18 -10.44 18.79
CA TYR A 151 -1.98 -10.54 17.95
C TYR A 151 -1.16 -9.27 17.88
N ARG A 152 -1.67 -8.12 18.36
CA ARG A 152 -0.99 -6.82 18.36
C ARG A 152 -0.60 -6.32 16.98
N MET A 153 -1.35 -6.70 15.95
CA MET A 153 -1.22 -6.22 14.56
C MET A 153 0.20 -6.35 13.96
N PRO A 154 0.85 -7.53 14.01
CA PRO A 154 2.26 -7.65 13.62
C PRO A 154 2.51 -7.21 12.17
N GLY A 155 1.68 -7.64 11.21
CA GLY A 155 1.82 -7.27 9.80
C GLY A 155 1.56 -5.79 9.53
N LEU A 156 0.60 -5.17 10.22
CA LEU A 156 0.37 -3.74 10.13
C LEU A 156 1.53 -2.93 10.71
N HIS A 157 2.09 -3.39 11.82
CA HIS A 157 3.26 -2.76 12.42
C HIS A 157 4.45 -2.84 11.47
N GLN A 158 4.70 -4.01 10.86
CA GLN A 158 5.74 -4.21 9.87
C GLN A 158 5.62 -3.20 8.71
N ILE A 159 4.46 -3.13 8.05
CA ILE A 159 4.26 -2.25 6.90
C ILE A 159 4.38 -0.78 7.32
N ARG A 160 3.68 -0.36 8.37
CA ARG A 160 3.62 1.06 8.74
C ARG A 160 4.93 1.60 9.27
N LYS A 161 5.61 0.84 10.15
CA LYS A 161 6.79 1.33 10.89
C LYS A 161 8.11 0.94 10.23
N THR A 162 8.29 -0.37 9.97
CA THR A 162 9.59 -0.88 9.54
C THR A 162 9.74 -0.90 8.02
N THR A 163 8.68 -0.67 7.25
CA THR A 163 8.73 -0.55 5.79
C THR A 163 8.48 0.89 5.34
N LEU A 164 7.23 1.36 5.39
CA LEU A 164 6.87 2.69 4.85
C LEU A 164 7.58 3.84 5.58
N ALA A 165 7.44 3.91 6.90
CA ALA A 165 8.04 5.01 7.67
C ALA A 165 9.58 4.97 7.67
N PHE A 166 10.18 3.77 7.55
CA PHE A 166 11.62 3.61 7.37
C PHE A 166 12.11 4.27 6.07
N CYS A 167 11.37 4.12 4.97
CA CYS A 167 11.67 4.74 3.68
C CYS A 167 11.27 6.22 3.59
N GLY A 168 10.50 6.73 4.56
CA GLY A 168 10.03 8.12 4.60
C GLY A 168 8.62 8.34 4.09
N ILE A 169 7.88 7.28 3.78
CA ILE A 169 6.47 7.34 3.38
C ILE A 169 5.61 7.42 4.64
N LYS A 170 4.70 8.40 4.72
CA LYS A 170 3.84 8.64 5.88
C LYS A 170 2.52 7.86 5.79
N PRO A 171 2.29 6.82 6.62
CA PRO A 171 1.00 6.14 6.65
C PRO A 171 -0.05 7.06 7.29
N LEU A 172 -1.08 7.48 6.53
CA LEU A 172 -2.13 8.39 6.98
C LEU A 172 -3.32 7.66 7.59
N ALA A 173 -3.83 6.65 6.87
CA ALA A 173 -4.99 5.89 7.32
C ALA A 173 -4.81 4.39 7.06
N THR A 174 -5.49 3.59 7.88
CA THR A 174 -5.57 2.14 7.73
C THR A 174 -7.00 1.71 7.99
N LEU A 175 -7.62 1.05 7.01
CA LEU A 175 -8.90 0.37 7.17
C LEU A 175 -8.66 -1.14 7.20
N THR A 176 -9.26 -1.81 8.16
CA THR A 176 -9.21 -3.27 8.30
C THR A 176 -10.60 -3.85 8.13
N PHE A 177 -10.72 -4.85 7.29
CA PHE A 177 -11.97 -5.49 6.90
C PHE A 177 -11.92 -6.98 7.22
N GLY A 178 -12.90 -7.48 7.95
CA GLY A 178 -12.97 -8.91 8.29
C GLY A 178 -13.98 -9.21 9.39
N PRO A 179 -14.29 -10.48 9.61
CA PRO A 179 -13.91 -11.65 8.81
C PRO A 179 -14.47 -11.62 7.38
N ILE A 180 -13.65 -11.92 6.36
CA ILE A 180 -14.09 -11.84 4.96
C ILE A 180 -14.97 -13.03 4.57
N LEU A 181 -14.65 -14.23 5.04
CA LEU A 181 -15.36 -15.47 4.69
C LEU A 181 -16.83 -15.41 5.15
N ASP A 182 -17.07 -14.89 6.35
CA ASP A 182 -18.41 -14.82 6.94
C ASP A 182 -19.15 -13.52 6.62
N ALA A 183 -18.56 -12.63 5.83
CA ALA A 183 -19.14 -11.32 5.54
C ALA A 183 -20.35 -11.42 4.62
N THR A 184 -21.45 -10.80 5.04
CA THR A 184 -22.67 -10.67 4.21
C THR A 184 -22.43 -9.74 3.01
N PRO A 185 -23.22 -9.84 1.93
CA PRO A 185 -23.18 -8.90 0.82
C PRO A 185 -23.32 -7.43 1.26
N ALA A 186 -24.21 -7.15 2.23
CA ALA A 186 -24.40 -5.82 2.76
C ALA A 186 -23.17 -5.28 3.50
N GLN A 187 -22.48 -6.11 4.28
CA GLN A 187 -21.22 -5.74 4.92
C GLN A 187 -20.14 -5.43 3.87
N LYS A 188 -19.98 -6.29 2.86
CA LYS A 188 -19.03 -6.07 1.76
C LYS A 188 -19.33 -4.75 1.02
N THR A 189 -20.60 -4.46 0.74
CA THR A 189 -21.00 -3.17 0.16
C THR A 189 -20.59 -1.99 1.03
N THR A 190 -20.84 -2.06 2.33
CA THR A 190 -20.42 -1.01 3.28
C THR A 190 -18.90 -0.81 3.28
N TRP A 191 -18.12 -1.89 3.23
CA TRP A 191 -16.66 -1.81 3.18
C TRP A 191 -16.14 -1.20 1.88
N LEU A 192 -16.77 -1.49 0.74
CA LEU A 192 -16.44 -0.83 -0.53
C LEU A 192 -16.73 0.68 -0.47
N GLN A 193 -17.85 1.08 0.17
CA GLN A 193 -18.16 2.50 0.39
C GLN A 193 -17.14 3.19 1.30
N GLN A 194 -16.63 2.50 2.32
CA GLN A 194 -15.56 3.03 3.19
C GLN A 194 -14.25 3.24 2.40
N ALA A 195 -13.89 2.31 1.51
CA ALA A 195 -12.73 2.46 0.63
C ALA A 195 -12.90 3.67 -0.31
N ARG A 196 -14.09 3.87 -0.90
CA ARG A 196 -14.42 5.05 -1.72
C ARG A 196 -14.32 6.35 -0.92
N ALA A 197 -14.88 6.38 0.29
CA ALA A 197 -14.84 7.55 1.16
C ALA A 197 -13.40 7.93 1.57
N LEU A 198 -12.52 6.94 1.70
CA LEU A 198 -11.11 7.19 2.02
C LEU A 198 -10.35 7.86 0.85
N ALA A 199 -10.69 7.52 -0.39
CA ALA A 199 -10.07 8.10 -1.59
C ALA A 199 -10.35 9.60 -1.75
N ASN A 200 -11.42 10.11 -1.13
CA ASN A 200 -11.84 11.52 -1.21
C ASN A 200 -11.22 12.39 -0.11
N ARG A 201 -10.30 11.88 0.70
CA ARG A 201 -9.60 12.59 1.78
C ARG A 201 -8.17 12.94 1.36
#